data_3477c879742a1caee2429911cdd22471
#
_entry.id   3477c879742a1caee2429911cdd22471
#
_cell.length_a   1.000
_cell.length_b   1.000
_cell.length_c   1.000
_cell.angle_alpha   90.00
_cell.angle_beta   90.00
_cell.angle_gamma   90.00
#
_symmetry.space_group_name_H-M   'P 1'
#
loop_
_entity.id
_entity.type
_entity.pdbx_description
1 polymer ?
#
loop_
_entity_poly.entity_id
_entity_poly.type
_entity_poly.pdbx_seq_one_letter_code
_entity_poly.pdbx_strand_id
1 'polypeptide(L)'
;MKIRLACLLLIVLNLILSSSENAGAKKLKFKACAKPLPLQLKPFTNQPQQIDYLCGNTGCFKNAANDKQNAQKNNLCAATEVITPVTLKTFSDLNHASNNEPSIPKGEPPASRAKLANIISLPQGKTLGEGKVVSFVGYVLDARHSNVDKDNPLTAGNGESVQCNLLGCAYNDIHITLAEDGNEKKLCNTIVAEIIPHYRPPAWDLFDSPDYAKFFKTHPVKITGQLFFDGSHVPCTAEGKAGNNPARDNAKDFERLALWEIHPIYAIEVCKFDDQTKCNSAKAWLPFSELKKWLGLSTVTPSDKCKATIDNPSSKCPGFKLPN
;
A
#
# COMPACT_ATOMS: atom_id res chain seq x y z
N MET A 1 20.37 -53.54 -45.83
CA MET A 1 20.65 -52.11 -46.03
C MET A 1 19.41 -51.19 -45.74
N LYS A 2 18.55 -51.54 -44.75
CA LYS A 2 17.33 -50.75 -44.39
C LYS A 2 17.30 -50.27 -42.95
N ILE A 3 18.29 -50.56 -42.11
CA ILE A 3 18.30 -50.23 -40.69
C ILE A 3 19.07 -48.90 -40.38
N ARG A 4 19.87 -48.36 -41.29
CA ARG A 4 20.65 -47.15 -41.06
C ARG A 4 19.89 -45.82 -41.35
N LEU A 5 18.73 -45.88 -42.00
CA LEU A 5 17.97 -44.67 -42.34
C LEU A 5 17.01 -44.24 -41.25
N ALA A 6 16.57 -45.15 -40.36
CA ALA A 6 15.64 -44.83 -39.29
C ALA A 6 16.29 -44.09 -38.09
N CYS A 7 17.60 -44.33 -37.84
CA CYS A 7 18.31 -43.63 -36.77
C CYS A 7 18.65 -42.16 -37.07
N LEU A 8 18.82 -41.83 -38.36
CA LEU A 8 19.13 -40.44 -38.76
C LEU A 8 17.89 -39.52 -38.67
N LEU A 9 16.69 -40.06 -38.91
CA LEU A 9 15.45 -39.26 -38.79
C LEU A 9 15.07 -38.96 -37.35
N LEU A 10 15.39 -39.86 -36.41
CA LEU A 10 15.12 -39.65 -34.98
C LEU A 10 16.07 -38.63 -34.35
N ILE A 11 17.28 -38.48 -34.84
CA ILE A 11 18.25 -37.50 -34.36
C ILE A 11 17.90 -36.09 -34.86
N VAL A 12 17.40 -35.97 -36.09
CA VAL A 12 16.98 -34.67 -36.64
C VAL A 12 15.67 -34.19 -36.00
N LEU A 13 14.76 -35.11 -35.65
CA LEU A 13 13.51 -34.73 -34.97
C LEU A 13 13.73 -34.29 -33.52
N ASN A 14 14.74 -34.85 -32.82
CA ASN A 14 15.10 -34.40 -31.47
C ASN A 14 15.89 -33.08 -31.43
N LEU A 15 16.52 -32.67 -32.52
CA LEU A 15 17.22 -31.40 -32.63
C LEU A 15 16.27 -30.24 -32.97
N ILE A 16 15.06 -30.51 -33.48
CA ILE A 16 14.05 -29.48 -33.78
C ILE A 16 13.17 -29.22 -32.55
N LEU A 17 13.10 -30.16 -31.60
CA LEU A 17 12.31 -29.99 -30.36
C LEU A 17 13.09 -29.35 -29.21
N SER A 18 14.37 -29.08 -29.34
CA SER A 18 15.19 -28.41 -28.31
C SER A 18 15.46 -26.93 -28.57
N SER A 19 14.84 -26.34 -29.60
CA SER A 19 14.76 -24.87 -29.74
C SER A 19 13.52 -24.31 -29.06
N SER A 20 13.16 -24.82 -27.85
CA SER A 20 12.21 -24.15 -26.99
C SER A 20 12.92 -22.94 -26.40
N GLU A 21 12.64 -21.81 -27.02
CA GLU A 21 12.26 -20.59 -26.37
C GLU A 21 13.08 -20.24 -25.11
N ASN A 22 14.22 -19.61 -25.32
CA ASN A 22 14.59 -18.50 -24.49
C ASN A 22 13.51 -17.39 -24.71
N ALA A 23 12.31 -17.63 -24.20
CA ALA A 23 11.38 -16.56 -23.93
C ALA A 23 12.13 -15.66 -22.96
N GLY A 24 12.72 -14.59 -23.48
CA GLY A 24 13.50 -13.64 -22.72
C GLY A 24 12.66 -13.26 -21.50
N ALA A 25 13.18 -13.52 -20.32
CA ALA A 25 12.50 -13.21 -19.08
C ALA A 25 12.02 -11.76 -19.19
N LYS A 26 10.69 -11.55 -19.21
CA LYS A 26 10.09 -10.21 -19.31
C LYS A 26 10.68 -9.37 -18.21
N LYS A 27 11.39 -8.30 -18.56
CA LYS A 27 11.97 -7.39 -17.58
C LYS A 27 10.85 -6.82 -16.75
N LEU A 28 10.91 -6.99 -15.42
CA LEU A 28 9.95 -6.42 -14.51
C LEU A 28 9.87 -4.91 -14.73
N LYS A 29 8.68 -4.35 -14.79
CA LYS A 29 8.46 -2.91 -14.86
C LYS A 29 8.69 -2.29 -13.49
N PHE A 30 8.19 -2.91 -12.44
CA PHE A 30 8.44 -2.51 -11.07
C PHE A 30 9.82 -3.00 -10.62
N LYS A 31 10.57 -2.11 -9.97
CA LYS A 31 11.89 -2.45 -9.43
C LYS A 31 11.78 -2.62 -7.92
N ALA A 32 11.69 -3.86 -7.49
CA ALA A 32 11.78 -4.21 -6.07
C ALA A 32 13.16 -3.84 -5.48
N CYS A 33 13.22 -3.70 -4.16
CA CYS A 33 14.49 -3.46 -3.47
C CYS A 33 15.43 -4.64 -3.59
N ALA A 34 16.69 -4.37 -3.87
CA ALA A 34 17.74 -5.38 -3.90
C ALA A 34 18.10 -5.91 -2.50
N LYS A 35 17.75 -5.19 -1.45
CA LYS A 35 17.99 -5.57 -0.05
C LYS A 35 16.64 -5.81 0.63
N PRO A 36 16.54 -6.82 1.52
CA PRO A 36 15.37 -6.97 2.36
C PRO A 36 15.14 -5.68 3.15
N LEU A 37 13.89 -5.35 3.39
CA LEU A 37 13.52 -4.24 4.26
C LEU A 37 14.23 -4.39 5.60
N PRO A 38 14.73 -3.32 6.20
CA PRO A 38 15.35 -3.41 7.49
C PRO A 38 14.36 -4.01 8.48
N LEU A 39 14.81 -4.89 9.32
CA LEU A 39 14.06 -5.55 10.38
C LEU A 39 13.25 -6.76 9.91
N GLN A 40 13.91 -7.91 9.88
CA GLN A 40 13.31 -9.23 10.10
C GLN A 40 11.78 -9.37 9.84
N LEU A 41 11.23 -8.52 8.96
CA LEU A 41 9.88 -8.63 8.48
C LEU A 41 9.83 -9.88 7.61
N LYS A 42 9.62 -11.02 8.25
CA LYS A 42 9.44 -12.30 7.56
C LYS A 42 8.01 -12.42 7.05
N PRO A 43 7.87 -12.95 5.87
CA PRO A 43 8.80 -12.93 4.74
C PRO A 43 8.29 -11.96 3.68
N PHE A 44 9.11 -11.02 3.33
CA PHE A 44 9.00 -10.42 2.02
C PHE A 44 9.18 -11.56 1.01
N THR A 45 8.12 -12.02 0.42
CA THR A 45 8.25 -12.91 -0.70
C THR A 45 8.72 -12.05 -1.86
N ASN A 46 9.97 -12.23 -2.28
CA ASN A 46 10.50 -11.61 -3.52
C ASN A 46 9.78 -12.14 -4.78
N GLN A 47 8.58 -12.69 -4.62
CA GLN A 47 7.76 -13.14 -5.74
C GLN A 47 7.10 -11.92 -6.37
N PRO A 48 7.36 -11.66 -7.65
CA PRO A 48 6.72 -10.56 -8.36
C PRO A 48 5.20 -10.71 -8.31
N GLN A 49 4.52 -9.62 -8.00
CA GLN A 49 3.08 -9.54 -8.14
C GLN A 49 2.72 -9.36 -9.61
N GLN A 50 1.51 -9.72 -10.01
CA GLN A 50 1.08 -9.52 -11.41
C GLN A 50 1.24 -8.06 -11.85
N ILE A 51 0.96 -7.11 -10.98
CA ILE A 51 1.10 -5.69 -11.24
C ILE A 51 2.53 -5.27 -11.58
N ASP A 52 3.55 -5.95 -11.05
CA ASP A 52 4.97 -5.62 -11.31
C ASP A 52 5.33 -5.70 -12.80
N TYR A 53 4.64 -6.57 -13.55
CA TYR A 53 4.81 -6.71 -14.99
C TYR A 53 4.08 -5.62 -15.78
N LEU A 54 3.11 -4.97 -15.16
CA LEU A 54 2.20 -4.02 -15.81
C LEU A 54 2.54 -2.56 -15.48
N CYS A 55 3.01 -2.30 -14.25
CA CYS A 55 3.19 -0.96 -13.72
C CYS A 55 4.58 -0.78 -13.11
N GLY A 56 5.19 0.37 -13.33
CA GLY A 56 6.48 0.72 -12.73
C GLY A 56 6.33 1.51 -11.44
N ASN A 57 7.46 1.79 -10.77
CA ASN A 57 7.49 2.48 -9.47
C ASN A 57 6.85 3.88 -9.47
N THR A 58 6.86 4.60 -10.60
CA THR A 58 6.29 5.94 -10.72
C THR A 58 4.81 5.93 -11.13
N GLY A 59 4.26 4.73 -11.35
CA GLY A 59 2.90 4.62 -11.85
C GLY A 59 2.72 5.29 -13.22
N CYS A 60 1.62 6.02 -13.39
CA CYS A 60 1.28 6.66 -14.63
C CYS A 60 0.63 8.02 -14.33
N PHE A 61 1.41 9.06 -14.39
CA PHE A 61 0.90 10.43 -14.26
C PHE A 61 1.54 11.38 -15.28
N LYS A 62 1.04 12.61 -15.35
CA LYS A 62 1.41 13.55 -16.41
C LYS A 62 2.51 14.55 -16.03
N ASN A 63 2.99 14.53 -14.77
CA ASN A 63 3.99 15.50 -14.32
C ASN A 63 4.97 14.91 -13.31
N ALA A 64 6.15 15.51 -13.25
CA ALA A 64 7.27 15.03 -12.43
C ALA A 64 7.01 15.08 -10.91
N ALA A 65 6.12 15.93 -10.41
CA ALA A 65 5.79 15.97 -8.98
C ALA A 65 4.97 14.75 -8.57
N ASN A 66 3.99 14.36 -9.39
CA ASN A 66 3.21 13.14 -9.19
C ASN A 66 4.05 11.88 -9.37
N ASP A 67 4.98 11.84 -10.34
CA ASP A 67 5.90 10.71 -10.50
C ASP A 67 6.74 10.50 -9.25
N LYS A 68 7.25 11.58 -8.65
CA LYS A 68 8.00 11.52 -7.39
C LYS A 68 7.11 11.05 -6.23
N GLN A 69 5.87 11.51 -6.15
CA GLN A 69 4.92 11.07 -5.14
C GLN A 69 4.61 9.57 -5.28
N ASN A 70 4.29 9.13 -6.49
CA ASN A 70 4.03 7.73 -6.78
C ASN A 70 5.24 6.83 -6.49
N ALA A 71 6.47 7.31 -6.79
CA ALA A 71 7.68 6.60 -6.44
C ALA A 71 7.85 6.42 -4.92
N GLN A 72 7.41 7.39 -4.11
CA GLN A 72 7.39 7.26 -2.66
C GLN A 72 6.28 6.33 -2.17
N LYS A 73 5.09 6.40 -2.76
CA LYS A 73 3.99 5.46 -2.49
C LYS A 73 4.42 4.01 -2.72
N ASN A 74 5.20 3.76 -3.77
CA ASN A 74 5.71 2.44 -4.14
C ASN A 74 7.10 2.13 -3.54
N ASN A 75 7.58 2.90 -2.55
CA ASN A 75 8.92 2.71 -2.02
C ASN A 75 9.00 1.53 -1.04
N LEU A 76 9.50 0.40 -1.51
CA LEU A 76 9.82 -0.76 -0.66
C LEU A 76 11.24 -0.72 -0.08
N CYS A 77 11.95 0.40 -0.26
CA CYS A 77 13.36 0.57 0.10
C CYS A 77 13.57 1.60 1.21
N ALA A 78 12.54 2.00 1.94
CA ALA A 78 12.71 2.90 3.06
C ALA A 78 13.72 2.30 4.04
N ALA A 79 14.83 3.00 4.22
CA ALA A 79 15.90 2.56 5.09
C ALA A 79 15.76 3.22 6.45
N THR A 80 15.70 2.41 7.50
CA THR A 80 15.87 2.88 8.86
C THR A 80 16.52 1.79 9.69
N GLU A 81 17.39 2.19 10.60
CA GLU A 81 17.96 1.29 11.58
C GLU A 81 16.99 1.07 12.75
N VAL A 82 16.04 1.97 12.93
CA VAL A 82 15.11 1.96 14.06
C VAL A 82 13.70 2.31 13.57
N ILE A 83 12.72 1.47 13.92
CA ILE A 83 11.31 1.80 13.77
C ILE A 83 10.94 2.84 14.84
N THR A 84 10.36 3.97 14.42
CA THR A 84 9.92 5.01 15.35
C THR A 84 8.44 4.80 15.67
N PRO A 85 8.07 4.53 16.94
CA PRO A 85 6.67 4.53 17.34
C PRO A 85 6.08 5.92 17.18
N VAL A 86 4.87 6.00 16.59
CA VAL A 86 4.15 7.25 16.36
C VAL A 86 2.73 7.17 16.88
N THR A 87 2.13 8.33 17.14
CA THR A 87 0.77 8.52 17.67
C THR A 87 -0.01 9.48 16.79
N LEU A 88 -1.32 9.62 17.00
CA LEU A 88 -2.12 10.65 16.33
C LEU A 88 -1.55 12.06 16.56
N LYS A 89 -1.02 12.32 17.77
CA LYS A 89 -0.32 13.58 18.03
C LYS A 89 0.87 13.78 17.10
N THR A 90 1.66 12.75 16.85
CA THR A 90 2.80 12.82 15.91
C THR A 90 2.33 13.21 14.51
N PHE A 91 1.23 12.61 14.02
CA PHE A 91 0.65 12.96 12.72
C PHE A 91 0.12 14.39 12.70
N SER A 92 -0.48 14.86 13.79
CA SER A 92 -0.90 16.26 13.94
C SER A 92 0.29 17.22 13.88
N ASP A 93 1.40 16.91 14.58
CA ASP A 93 2.63 17.72 14.58
C ASP A 93 3.25 17.77 13.17
N LEU A 94 3.30 16.63 12.47
CA LEU A 94 3.76 16.53 11.08
C LEU A 94 2.88 17.37 10.14
N ASN A 95 1.57 17.31 10.30
CA ASN A 95 0.63 18.08 9.50
C ASN A 95 0.79 19.58 9.75
N HIS A 96 0.96 19.99 11.00
CA HIS A 96 1.24 21.39 11.35
C HIS A 96 2.54 21.88 10.72
N ALA A 97 3.60 21.10 10.81
CA ALA A 97 4.89 21.45 10.23
C ALA A 97 4.83 21.57 8.70
N SER A 98 4.16 20.64 8.01
CA SER A 98 4.01 20.68 6.55
C SER A 98 3.13 21.85 6.09
N ASN A 99 2.09 22.20 6.84
CA ASN A 99 1.23 23.35 6.54
C ASN A 99 1.95 24.69 6.68
N ASN A 100 2.99 24.77 7.52
CA ASN A 100 3.80 25.96 7.75
C ASN A 100 5.06 26.01 6.86
N GLU A 101 5.34 25.00 6.05
CA GLU A 101 6.46 25.01 5.09
C GLU A 101 5.98 25.60 3.75
N PRO A 102 6.41 26.83 3.38
CA PRO A 102 5.89 27.55 2.21
C PRO A 102 6.11 26.83 0.87
N SER A 103 7.09 25.93 0.80
CA SER A 103 7.39 25.16 -0.42
C SER A 103 6.46 23.94 -0.62
N ILE A 104 5.57 23.64 0.34
CA ILE A 104 4.63 22.55 0.25
C ILE A 104 3.25 23.09 -0.15
N PRO A 105 2.78 22.82 -1.38
CA PRO A 105 1.48 23.29 -1.85
C PRO A 105 0.35 22.53 -1.13
N LYS A 106 -0.86 23.11 -1.14
CA LYS A 106 -2.06 22.47 -0.61
C LYS A 106 -2.80 21.74 -1.73
N GLY A 107 -3.10 20.46 -1.51
CA GLY A 107 -3.89 19.66 -2.44
C GLY A 107 -3.16 19.21 -3.69
N GLU A 108 -1.85 19.45 -3.78
CA GLU A 108 -0.98 19.02 -4.87
C GLU A 108 0.32 18.44 -4.35
N PRO A 109 0.91 17.45 -5.02
CA PRO A 109 2.25 16.96 -4.69
C PRO A 109 3.29 18.07 -4.83
N PRO A 110 4.20 18.25 -3.86
CA PRO A 110 5.26 19.24 -3.97
C PRO A 110 6.27 18.86 -5.06
N ALA A 111 6.75 19.84 -5.79
CA ALA A 111 7.76 19.68 -6.83
C ALA A 111 9.09 19.11 -6.28
N SER A 112 9.40 19.40 -5.01
CA SER A 112 10.52 18.84 -4.26
C SER A 112 10.05 18.25 -2.95
N ARG A 113 10.43 17.00 -2.68
CA ARG A 113 10.11 16.29 -1.43
C ARG A 113 11.24 16.39 -0.38
N ALA A 114 12.31 17.13 -0.67
CA ALA A 114 13.49 17.20 0.21
C ALA A 114 13.16 17.77 1.61
N LYS A 115 12.23 18.73 1.69
CA LYS A 115 11.79 19.32 2.95
C LYS A 115 10.95 18.37 3.83
N LEU A 116 10.35 17.34 3.24
CA LEU A 116 9.53 16.38 3.95
C LEU A 116 10.36 15.35 4.75
N ALA A 117 11.64 15.14 4.40
CA ALA A 117 12.45 14.05 4.96
C ALA A 117 12.76 14.21 6.47
N ASN A 118 12.84 15.46 6.97
CA ASN A 118 13.19 15.76 8.37
C ASN A 118 12.34 16.92 8.88
N ILE A 119 11.03 16.84 8.70
CA ILE A 119 10.14 18.00 8.87
C ILE A 119 9.85 18.36 10.32
N ILE A 120 9.93 17.39 11.23
CA ILE A 120 9.84 17.65 12.67
C ILE A 120 11.05 17.11 13.41
N SER A 121 11.37 17.78 14.55
CA SER A 121 12.38 17.32 15.48
C SER A 121 11.74 16.48 16.57
N LEU A 122 12.39 15.38 16.92
CA LEU A 122 12.06 14.51 18.02
C LEU A 122 13.05 14.72 19.19
N PRO A 123 12.77 14.25 20.41
CA PRO A 123 13.73 14.24 21.49
C PRO A 123 15.06 13.59 21.08
N GLN A 124 16.15 13.99 21.74
CA GLN A 124 17.52 13.48 21.51
C GLN A 124 18.11 13.84 20.14
N GLY A 125 17.64 14.94 19.51
CA GLY A 125 18.18 15.41 18.24
C GLY A 125 17.79 14.56 17.02
N LYS A 126 16.89 13.61 17.19
CA LYS A 126 16.34 12.83 16.06
C LYS A 126 15.37 13.68 15.27
N THR A 127 15.17 13.33 14.01
CA THR A 127 14.19 13.96 13.14
C THR A 127 13.23 12.91 12.56
N LEU A 128 12.03 13.35 12.25
CA LEU A 128 11.02 12.50 11.61
C LEU A 128 10.46 13.21 10.37
N GLY A 129 10.15 12.41 9.37
CA GLY A 129 9.58 12.89 8.12
C GLY A 129 9.47 11.74 7.11
N GLU A 130 9.24 12.11 5.87
CA GLU A 130 9.05 11.15 4.80
C GLU A 130 10.23 10.20 4.61
N GLY A 131 9.93 8.95 4.29
CA GLY A 131 10.95 7.91 4.08
C GLY A 131 11.42 7.22 5.37
N LYS A 132 11.01 7.71 6.56
CA LYS A 132 11.30 7.01 7.82
C LYS A 132 10.33 5.88 8.05
N VAL A 133 10.82 4.78 8.63
CA VAL A 133 9.93 3.68 9.02
C VAL A 133 9.36 3.94 10.40
N VAL A 134 8.04 3.87 10.48
CA VAL A 134 7.28 4.12 11.70
C VAL A 134 6.41 2.92 12.06
N SER A 135 5.96 2.87 13.30
CA SER A 135 4.90 1.96 13.73
C SER A 135 3.81 2.72 14.48
N PHE A 136 2.57 2.43 14.14
CA PHE A 136 1.38 2.95 14.80
C PHE A 136 0.61 1.79 15.43
N VAL A 137 0.15 1.99 16.66
CA VAL A 137 -0.73 1.05 17.35
C VAL A 137 -2.09 1.70 17.53
N GLY A 138 -3.13 1.04 17.05
CA GLY A 138 -4.49 1.54 17.14
C GLY A 138 -5.51 0.53 16.64
N TYR A 139 -6.70 0.98 16.34
CA TYR A 139 -7.84 0.19 15.91
C TYR A 139 -8.17 0.48 14.46
N VAL A 140 -8.58 -0.52 13.71
CA VAL A 140 -9.08 -0.36 12.35
C VAL A 140 -10.56 0.00 12.41
N LEU A 141 -10.90 1.21 12.00
CA LEU A 141 -12.29 1.65 11.91
C LEU A 141 -12.93 1.25 10.58
N ASP A 142 -12.16 1.27 9.50
CA ASP A 142 -12.55 0.86 8.16
C ASP A 142 -11.34 0.30 7.40
N ALA A 143 -11.59 -0.65 6.54
CA ALA A 143 -10.62 -1.14 5.55
C ALA A 143 -11.35 -1.45 4.25
N ARG A 144 -10.77 -1.03 3.11
CA ARG A 144 -11.40 -1.22 1.80
C ARG A 144 -10.39 -1.19 0.67
N HIS A 145 -10.58 -2.01 -0.32
CA HIS A 145 -9.93 -1.80 -1.61
C HIS A 145 -10.40 -0.45 -2.19
N SER A 146 -9.45 0.36 -2.62
CA SER A 146 -9.74 1.67 -3.19
C SER A 146 -10.20 1.56 -4.65
N ASN A 147 -10.85 2.62 -5.14
CA ASN A 147 -11.28 2.77 -6.54
C ASN A 147 -12.09 1.60 -7.11
N VAL A 148 -12.76 0.87 -6.24
CA VAL A 148 -13.75 -0.14 -6.61
C VAL A 148 -15.13 0.45 -6.34
N ASP A 149 -15.86 0.79 -7.41
CA ASP A 149 -17.22 1.30 -7.30
C ASP A 149 -18.15 0.17 -6.85
N LYS A 150 -18.81 0.37 -5.71
CA LYS A 150 -19.78 -0.57 -5.18
C LYS A 150 -20.97 -0.78 -6.12
N ASP A 151 -21.40 0.29 -6.78
CA ASP A 151 -22.64 0.29 -7.55
C ASP A 151 -22.40 -0.04 -9.04
N ASN A 152 -21.16 0.14 -9.52
CA ASN A 152 -20.79 -0.23 -10.87
C ASN A 152 -19.31 -0.65 -10.99
N PRO A 153 -18.98 -1.89 -10.66
CA PRO A 153 -17.61 -2.39 -10.72
C PRO A 153 -16.98 -2.36 -12.13
N LEU A 154 -17.81 -2.28 -13.19
CA LEU A 154 -17.32 -2.20 -14.57
C LEU A 154 -16.99 -0.77 -15.00
N THR A 155 -17.58 0.22 -14.34
CA THR A 155 -17.34 1.66 -14.59
C THR A 155 -16.66 2.34 -13.41
N ALA A 156 -16.33 1.57 -12.38
CA ALA A 156 -15.48 2.03 -11.29
C ALA A 156 -14.36 2.85 -11.89
N GLY A 157 -14.29 4.07 -11.55
CA GLY A 157 -13.51 5.14 -12.15
C GLY A 157 -12.14 4.75 -12.69
N ASN A 158 -11.28 5.68 -12.89
CA ASN A 158 -9.88 5.35 -13.18
C ASN A 158 -9.29 4.72 -11.91
N GLY A 159 -8.55 3.62 -12.06
CA GLY A 159 -7.70 3.11 -11.01
C GLY A 159 -6.71 4.18 -10.54
N GLU A 160 -5.99 3.92 -9.49
CA GLU A 160 -5.02 4.87 -8.95
C GLU A 160 -3.86 5.11 -9.91
N SER A 161 -3.44 6.36 -10.06
CA SER A 161 -2.32 6.71 -10.94
C SER A 161 -1.02 6.01 -10.53
N VAL A 162 -0.83 5.78 -9.23
CA VAL A 162 0.31 5.05 -8.66
C VAL A 162 0.33 3.60 -9.14
N GLN A 163 -0.83 3.02 -9.43
CA GLN A 163 -1.03 1.67 -9.94
C GLN A 163 -1.34 1.67 -11.46
N CYS A 164 -0.84 2.66 -12.19
CA CYS A 164 -1.03 2.79 -13.64
C CYS A 164 -2.50 2.85 -14.08
N ASN A 165 -3.41 3.32 -13.23
CA ASN A 165 -4.86 3.36 -13.47
C ASN A 165 -5.46 1.98 -13.84
N LEU A 166 -4.86 0.90 -13.39
CA LEU A 166 -5.41 -0.44 -13.56
C LEU A 166 -6.66 -0.61 -12.69
N LEU A 167 -7.65 -1.35 -13.19
CA LEU A 167 -8.92 -1.55 -12.51
C LEU A 167 -8.97 -2.92 -11.84
N GLY A 168 -9.56 -2.98 -10.66
CA GLY A 168 -9.81 -4.21 -9.93
C GLY A 168 -9.05 -4.31 -8.61
N CYS A 169 -9.50 -5.21 -7.75
CA CYS A 169 -8.93 -5.39 -6.42
C CYS A 169 -7.47 -5.84 -6.45
N ALA A 170 -7.08 -6.64 -7.44
CA ALA A 170 -5.70 -7.12 -7.57
C ALA A 170 -4.69 -5.98 -7.87
N TYR A 171 -5.16 -4.84 -8.34
CA TYR A 171 -4.30 -3.75 -8.83
C TYR A 171 -4.39 -2.46 -8.05
N ASN A 172 -5.30 -2.33 -7.08
CA ASN A 172 -5.49 -1.11 -6.30
C ASN A 172 -5.14 -1.32 -4.83
N ASP A 173 -4.85 -0.24 -4.14
CA ASP A 173 -4.45 -0.26 -2.74
C ASP A 173 -5.61 -0.66 -1.82
N ILE A 174 -5.29 -1.19 -0.64
CA ILE A 174 -6.26 -1.36 0.44
C ILE A 174 -6.02 -0.22 1.43
N HIS A 175 -6.97 0.70 1.48
CA HIS A 175 -6.96 1.81 2.42
C HIS A 175 -7.46 1.36 3.78
N ILE A 176 -6.74 1.71 4.82
CA ILE A 176 -7.03 1.38 6.21
C ILE A 176 -7.15 2.66 7.01
N THR A 177 -8.31 2.89 7.60
CA THR A 177 -8.55 4.01 8.50
C THR A 177 -8.25 3.59 9.93
N LEU A 178 -7.33 4.29 10.58
CA LEU A 178 -6.80 3.95 11.91
C LEU A 178 -7.09 5.06 12.92
N ALA A 179 -7.50 4.66 14.13
CA ALA A 179 -7.63 5.53 15.29
C ALA A 179 -6.94 4.94 16.52
N GLU A 180 -6.61 5.78 17.51
CA GLU A 180 -6.08 5.30 18.81
C GLU A 180 -7.19 4.71 19.70
N ASP A 181 -8.46 5.07 19.47
CA ASP A 181 -9.63 4.54 20.15
C ASP A 181 -10.53 3.77 19.17
N GLY A 182 -10.84 2.52 19.49
CA GLY A 182 -11.76 1.69 18.69
C GLY A 182 -13.20 2.20 18.63
N ASN A 183 -13.57 3.10 19.52
CA ASN A 183 -14.89 3.76 19.56
C ASN A 183 -14.91 5.12 18.85
N GLU A 184 -13.81 5.57 18.25
CA GLU A 184 -13.76 6.86 17.55
C GLU A 184 -14.82 6.90 16.43
N LYS A 185 -15.54 8.03 16.34
CA LYS A 185 -16.60 8.26 15.34
C LYS A 185 -16.25 9.37 14.36
N LYS A 186 -15.26 10.20 14.73
CA LYS A 186 -14.86 11.34 13.90
C LYS A 186 -13.69 10.94 13.03
N LEU A 187 -13.90 10.82 11.73
CA LEU A 187 -12.83 10.50 10.78
C LEU A 187 -11.70 11.53 10.79
N CYS A 188 -11.99 12.79 11.19
CA CYS A 188 -10.96 13.80 11.39
C CYS A 188 -9.97 13.48 12.52
N ASN A 189 -10.22 12.47 13.35
CA ASN A 189 -9.32 11.95 14.37
C ASN A 189 -8.64 10.64 13.92
N THR A 190 -8.53 10.40 12.63
CA THR A 190 -7.96 9.18 12.07
C THR A 190 -6.81 9.48 11.12
N ILE A 191 -5.99 8.47 10.90
CA ILE A 191 -4.96 8.46 9.86
C ILE A 191 -5.23 7.36 8.85
N VAL A 192 -4.58 7.43 7.70
CA VAL A 192 -4.64 6.42 6.64
C VAL A 192 -3.35 5.60 6.64
N ALA A 193 -3.49 4.31 6.43
CA ALA A 193 -2.40 3.41 6.07
C ALA A 193 -2.80 2.59 4.85
N GLU A 194 -1.85 2.23 3.98
CA GLU A 194 -2.18 1.60 2.70
C GLU A 194 -1.32 0.36 2.40
N ILE A 195 -2.02 -0.74 2.07
CA ILE A 195 -1.41 -1.96 1.53
C ILE A 195 -1.38 -1.84 0.02
N ILE A 196 -0.19 -1.80 -0.57
CA ILE A 196 -0.02 -1.66 -2.01
C ILE A 196 -0.01 -3.02 -2.73
N PRO A 197 -0.47 -3.11 -3.97
CA PRO A 197 -0.48 -4.37 -4.71
C PRO A 197 0.92 -4.87 -5.08
N HIS A 198 1.93 -4.00 -5.15
CA HIS A 198 3.33 -4.39 -5.36
C HIS A 198 3.95 -5.12 -4.16
N TYR A 199 3.35 -4.98 -2.98
CA TYR A 199 3.71 -5.71 -1.77
C TYR A 199 2.48 -6.13 -0.99
N ARG A 200 1.87 -7.21 -1.41
CA ARG A 200 0.65 -7.75 -0.82
C ARG A 200 0.77 -9.26 -0.67
N PRO A 201 1.29 -9.76 0.48
CA PRO A 201 1.23 -11.18 0.79
C PRO A 201 -0.21 -11.71 0.66
N PRO A 202 -0.45 -12.94 0.21
CA PRO A 202 -1.81 -13.43 -0.07
C PRO A 202 -2.81 -13.28 1.08
N ALA A 203 -2.35 -13.39 2.33
CA ALA A 203 -3.21 -13.17 3.49
C ALA A 203 -3.70 -11.71 3.61
N TRP A 204 -2.92 -10.74 3.10
CA TRP A 204 -3.23 -9.32 3.20
C TRP A 204 -4.29 -8.87 2.20
N ASP A 205 -4.46 -9.60 1.12
CA ASP A 205 -5.52 -9.35 0.13
C ASP A 205 -6.93 -9.48 0.71
N LEU A 206 -7.04 -10.15 1.86
CA LEU A 206 -8.28 -10.32 2.59
C LEU A 206 -8.40 -9.38 3.82
N PHE A 207 -7.55 -8.34 3.92
CA PHE A 207 -7.55 -7.47 5.09
C PHE A 207 -8.90 -6.76 5.30
N ASP A 208 -9.59 -6.39 4.24
CA ASP A 208 -10.93 -5.78 4.29
C ASP A 208 -12.08 -6.79 4.34
N SER A 209 -11.79 -8.04 4.71
CA SER A 209 -12.80 -9.08 4.90
C SER A 209 -13.79 -8.72 6.02
N PRO A 210 -15.11 -8.96 5.83
CA PRO A 210 -16.09 -8.81 6.88
C PRO A 210 -15.83 -9.72 8.09
N ASP A 211 -15.14 -10.85 7.89
CA ASP A 211 -14.79 -11.79 8.97
C ASP A 211 -13.75 -11.16 9.92
N TYR A 212 -12.86 -10.32 9.42
CA TYR A 212 -11.87 -9.61 10.22
C TYR A 212 -12.37 -8.28 10.79
N ALA A 213 -13.33 -7.64 10.13
CA ALA A 213 -13.84 -6.33 10.54
C ALA A 213 -14.39 -6.31 11.98
N LYS A 214 -15.04 -7.39 12.42
CA LYS A 214 -15.54 -7.52 13.81
C LYS A 214 -14.39 -7.61 14.80
N PHE A 215 -13.35 -8.35 14.45
CA PHE A 215 -12.17 -8.53 15.29
C PHE A 215 -11.39 -7.22 15.45
N PHE A 216 -11.17 -6.50 14.37
CA PHE A 216 -10.43 -5.23 14.37
C PHE A 216 -11.09 -4.11 15.18
N LYS A 217 -12.42 -4.16 15.41
CA LYS A 217 -13.14 -3.19 16.24
C LYS A 217 -12.75 -3.26 17.71
N THR A 218 -12.27 -4.40 18.17
CA THR A 218 -11.97 -4.64 19.58
C THR A 218 -10.49 -4.94 19.83
N HIS A 219 -9.77 -5.40 18.84
CA HIS A 219 -8.36 -5.81 18.97
C HIS A 219 -7.44 -4.80 18.27
N PRO A 220 -6.49 -4.21 19.00
CA PRO A 220 -5.54 -3.30 18.39
C PRO A 220 -4.70 -3.96 17.29
N VAL A 221 -4.34 -3.20 16.29
CA VAL A 221 -3.37 -3.56 15.28
C VAL A 221 -2.11 -2.73 15.43
N LYS A 222 -0.96 -3.30 15.07
CA LYS A 222 0.29 -2.56 14.91
C LYS A 222 0.66 -2.58 13.45
N ILE A 223 0.60 -1.40 12.83
CA ILE A 223 0.97 -1.17 11.44
C ILE A 223 2.37 -0.60 11.40
N THR A 224 3.26 -1.25 10.67
CA THR A 224 4.62 -0.77 10.43
C THR A 224 4.80 -0.49 8.94
N GLY A 225 5.31 0.69 8.60
CA GLY A 225 5.52 1.08 7.21
C GLY A 225 6.28 2.38 7.07
N GLN A 226 6.37 2.89 5.86
CA GLN A 226 7.00 4.15 5.58
C GLN A 226 6.07 5.31 5.97
N LEU A 227 6.62 6.31 6.66
CA LEU A 227 5.94 7.59 6.80
C LEU A 227 5.98 8.33 5.46
N PHE A 228 4.83 8.69 4.96
CA PHE A 228 4.62 9.27 3.64
C PHE A 228 3.72 10.50 3.72
N PHE A 229 3.97 11.50 2.87
CA PHE A 229 3.15 12.70 2.72
C PHE A 229 2.34 12.63 1.42
N ASP A 230 1.02 12.48 1.52
CA ASP A 230 0.12 12.53 0.36
C ASP A 230 -0.31 13.98 0.06
N GLY A 231 0.42 14.64 -0.84
CA GLY A 231 0.12 16.01 -1.25
C GLY A 231 -1.12 16.16 -2.11
N SER A 232 -1.75 15.06 -2.55
CA SER A 232 -2.93 15.10 -3.42
C SER A 232 -4.24 15.41 -2.67
N HIS A 233 -4.17 15.51 -1.35
CA HIS A 233 -5.31 15.70 -0.46
C HIS A 233 -5.18 16.96 0.39
N VAL A 234 -6.19 17.23 1.20
CA VAL A 234 -6.15 18.23 2.28
C VAL A 234 -6.75 17.60 3.55
N PRO A 235 -6.20 17.94 4.73
CA PRO A 235 -6.71 17.38 5.99
C PRO A 235 -8.03 18.04 6.37
N CYS A 236 -8.67 17.53 7.42
CA CYS A 236 -9.79 18.20 8.06
C CYS A 236 -9.44 19.62 8.50
N THR A 237 -10.44 20.49 8.50
CA THR A 237 -10.33 21.84 9.07
C THR A 237 -10.20 21.78 10.59
N ALA A 238 -9.84 22.91 11.20
CA ALA A 238 -9.77 23.02 12.67
C ALA A 238 -11.12 22.72 13.36
N GLU A 239 -12.24 22.92 12.65
CA GLU A 239 -13.59 22.61 13.13
C GLU A 239 -13.96 21.13 12.98
N GLY A 240 -13.02 20.28 12.50
CA GLY A 240 -13.23 18.85 12.32
C GLY A 240 -14.18 18.51 11.16
N LYS A 241 -14.12 19.25 10.08
CA LYS A 241 -14.86 19.01 8.83
C LYS A 241 -13.90 18.67 7.71
N ALA A 242 -14.38 17.95 6.69
CA ALA A 242 -13.62 17.71 5.47
C ALA A 242 -13.05 19.00 4.90
N GLY A 243 -11.75 19.01 4.60
CA GLY A 243 -11.09 20.16 3.99
C GLY A 243 -11.53 20.39 2.55
N ASN A 244 -11.49 21.63 2.09
CA ASN A 244 -11.68 21.98 0.69
C ASN A 244 -10.33 21.87 -0.04
N ASN A 245 -10.27 21.05 -1.08
CA ASN A 245 -9.07 20.88 -1.90
C ASN A 245 -9.02 21.95 -3.01
N PRO A 246 -8.12 22.93 -2.94
CA PRO A 246 -8.03 24.01 -3.94
C PRO A 246 -7.62 23.51 -5.33
N ALA A 247 -6.89 22.40 -5.42
CA ALA A 247 -6.48 21.81 -6.70
C ALA A 247 -7.61 21.03 -7.40
N ARG A 248 -8.77 20.88 -6.74
CA ARG A 248 -9.97 20.20 -7.26
C ARG A 248 -11.20 21.11 -7.22
N ASP A 249 -11.05 22.37 -7.59
CA ASP A 249 -12.12 23.38 -7.57
C ASP A 249 -12.78 23.52 -6.18
N ASN A 250 -11.98 23.45 -5.13
CA ASN A 250 -12.43 23.49 -3.72
C ASN A 250 -13.43 22.36 -3.35
N ALA A 251 -13.38 21.22 -4.06
CA ALA A 251 -14.15 20.06 -3.66
C ALA A 251 -13.75 19.58 -2.26
N LYS A 252 -14.73 19.08 -1.50
CA LYS A 252 -14.45 18.46 -0.20
C LYS A 252 -13.57 17.23 -0.41
N ASP A 253 -12.56 17.11 0.42
CA ASP A 253 -11.66 15.95 0.45
C ASP A 253 -12.14 14.91 1.46
N PHE A 254 -11.47 13.76 1.50
CA PHE A 254 -11.72 12.74 2.51
C PHE A 254 -11.41 13.27 3.91
N GLU A 255 -12.24 12.91 4.88
CA GLU A 255 -12.00 13.27 6.28
C GLU A 255 -10.82 12.47 6.82
N ARG A 256 -9.77 13.16 7.26
CA ARG A 256 -8.56 12.63 7.90
C ARG A 256 -7.86 13.71 8.73
N LEU A 257 -7.13 13.29 9.77
CA LEU A 257 -6.38 14.19 10.64
C LEU A 257 -5.25 14.92 9.90
N ALA A 258 -4.56 14.22 9.03
CA ALA A 258 -3.33 14.68 8.40
C ALA A 258 -3.18 14.15 6.97
N LEU A 259 -2.32 14.81 6.18
CA LEU A 259 -1.87 14.32 4.87
C LEU A 259 -0.75 13.28 5.00
N TRP A 260 -0.28 13.04 6.21
CA TRP A 260 0.71 12.04 6.50
C TRP A 260 0.05 10.69 6.71
N GLU A 261 0.61 9.67 6.06
CA GLU A 261 0.12 8.31 6.00
C GLU A 261 1.23 7.31 6.32
N ILE A 262 0.85 6.06 6.57
CA ILE A 262 1.79 4.94 6.55
C ILE A 262 1.66 4.25 5.19
N HIS A 263 2.54 4.59 4.26
CA HIS A 263 2.46 4.12 2.88
C HIS A 263 3.86 3.93 2.24
N PRO A 264 4.21 2.74 1.79
CA PRO A 264 3.45 1.50 1.95
C PRO A 264 3.60 0.88 3.34
N ILE A 265 2.68 -0.03 3.65
CA ILE A 265 2.78 -0.88 4.83
C ILE A 265 3.81 -1.98 4.57
N TYR A 266 4.64 -2.27 5.58
CA TYR A 266 5.67 -3.32 5.54
C TYR A 266 5.37 -4.50 6.45
N ALA A 267 4.64 -4.27 7.54
CA ALA A 267 4.20 -5.32 8.45
C ALA A 267 2.87 -4.97 9.12
N ILE A 268 2.09 -6.00 9.38
CA ILE A 268 0.83 -5.92 10.12
C ILE A 268 0.86 -6.98 11.20
N GLU A 269 0.71 -6.56 12.44
CA GLU A 269 0.55 -7.42 13.59
C GLU A 269 -0.77 -7.09 14.31
N VAL A 270 -1.41 -8.09 14.85
CA VAL A 270 -2.70 -7.95 15.54
C VAL A 270 -2.50 -8.35 17.00
N CYS A 271 -3.03 -7.56 17.92
CA CYS A 271 -2.98 -7.93 19.33
C CYS A 271 -3.94 -9.09 19.62
N LYS A 272 -3.48 -10.07 20.39
CA LYS A 272 -4.29 -11.23 20.82
C LYS A 272 -5.32 -10.84 21.89
N PHE A 273 -5.25 -9.63 22.43
CA PHE A 273 -6.10 -9.13 23.50
C PHE A 273 -6.93 -7.94 22.99
N ASP A 274 -8.13 -7.83 23.49
CA ASP A 274 -9.05 -6.72 23.26
C ASP A 274 -8.75 -5.47 24.10
N ASP A 275 -7.73 -5.56 24.96
CA ASP A 275 -7.25 -4.48 25.82
C ASP A 275 -5.84 -4.07 25.36
N GLN A 276 -5.70 -2.85 24.87
CA GLN A 276 -4.43 -2.32 24.38
C GLN A 276 -3.32 -2.34 25.44
N THR A 277 -3.68 -2.21 26.70
CA THR A 277 -2.69 -2.25 27.81
C THR A 277 -2.02 -3.61 27.94
N LYS A 278 -2.65 -4.67 27.46
CA LYS A 278 -2.09 -6.04 27.42
C LYS A 278 -1.20 -6.29 26.19
N CYS A 279 -1.16 -5.36 25.25
CA CYS A 279 -0.39 -5.45 24.01
C CYS A 279 1.05 -4.91 24.15
N ASN A 280 1.59 -4.85 25.35
CA ASN A 280 2.90 -4.24 25.66
C ASN A 280 4.10 -5.19 25.51
N SER A 281 3.89 -6.45 25.21
CA SER A 281 4.95 -7.45 25.02
C SER A 281 4.95 -8.02 23.60
N ALA A 282 6.12 -8.44 23.11
CA ALA A 282 6.23 -9.07 21.79
C ALA A 282 5.34 -10.31 21.65
N LYS A 283 5.10 -11.06 22.73
CA LYS A 283 4.24 -12.26 22.72
C LYS A 283 2.75 -11.95 22.56
N ALA A 284 2.35 -10.71 22.82
CA ALA A 284 0.97 -10.26 22.65
C ALA A 284 0.59 -10.11 21.17
N TRP A 285 1.55 -9.93 20.29
CA TRP A 285 1.35 -9.67 18.88
C TRP A 285 1.39 -10.93 18.04
N LEU A 286 0.52 -10.99 17.07
CA LEU A 286 0.39 -12.06 16.09
C LEU A 286 0.57 -11.45 14.69
N PRO A 287 1.46 -11.98 13.83
CA PRO A 287 1.49 -11.59 12.42
C PRO A 287 0.11 -11.76 11.78
N PHE A 288 -0.34 -10.77 11.02
CA PHE A 288 -1.68 -10.84 10.40
C PHE A 288 -1.87 -12.09 9.53
N SER A 289 -0.82 -12.58 8.89
CA SER A 289 -0.86 -13.83 8.11
C SER A 289 -1.27 -15.07 8.92
N GLU A 290 -1.14 -15.02 10.24
CA GLU A 290 -1.52 -16.10 11.14
C GLU A 290 -2.93 -15.92 11.74
N LEU A 291 -3.56 -14.77 11.55
CA LEU A 291 -4.85 -14.43 12.17
C LEU A 291 -5.96 -15.42 11.82
N LYS A 292 -6.06 -15.82 10.55
CA LYS A 292 -7.02 -16.85 10.10
C LYS A 292 -6.95 -18.12 10.95
N LYS A 293 -5.73 -18.64 11.11
CA LYS A 293 -5.48 -19.86 11.88
C LYS A 293 -5.78 -19.66 13.37
N TRP A 294 -5.38 -18.51 13.92
CA TRP A 294 -5.61 -18.19 15.32
C TRP A 294 -7.09 -18.05 15.66
N LEU A 295 -7.89 -17.49 14.75
CA LEU A 295 -9.37 -17.43 14.87
C LEU A 295 -10.07 -18.76 14.60
N GLY A 296 -9.37 -19.81 14.15
CA GLY A 296 -9.95 -21.09 13.81
C GLY A 296 -10.82 -21.08 12.55
N LEU A 297 -10.63 -20.08 11.67
CA LEU A 297 -11.42 -19.95 10.46
C LEU A 297 -10.94 -20.93 9.38
N SER A 298 -11.84 -21.77 8.86
CA SER A 298 -11.55 -22.64 7.72
C SER A 298 -11.36 -21.84 6.42
N THR A 299 -12.21 -20.84 6.22
CA THR A 299 -12.18 -19.91 5.08
C THR A 299 -12.28 -18.47 5.59
N VAL A 300 -11.90 -17.51 4.77
CA VAL A 300 -12.10 -16.08 5.00
C VAL A 300 -12.86 -15.55 3.79
N THR A 301 -13.95 -14.85 4.06
CA THR A 301 -14.81 -14.29 3.04
C THR A 301 -14.15 -13.06 2.41
N PRO A 302 -13.87 -13.01 1.10
CA PRO A 302 -13.44 -11.78 0.44
C PRO A 302 -14.47 -10.67 0.63
N SER A 303 -14.02 -9.41 0.55
CA SER A 303 -14.94 -8.27 0.60
C SER A 303 -15.95 -8.33 -0.56
N ASP A 304 -17.18 -7.86 -0.32
CA ASP A 304 -18.21 -7.88 -1.36
C ASP A 304 -17.85 -7.03 -2.57
N LYS A 305 -17.05 -6.00 -2.36
CA LYS A 305 -16.51 -5.17 -3.44
C LYS A 305 -15.67 -5.99 -4.40
N CYS A 306 -14.74 -6.80 -3.87
CA CYS A 306 -13.85 -7.61 -4.69
C CYS A 306 -14.55 -8.81 -5.34
N LYS A 307 -15.61 -9.36 -4.72
CA LYS A 307 -16.44 -10.39 -5.37
C LYS A 307 -17.15 -9.90 -6.62
N ALA A 308 -17.56 -8.63 -6.62
CA ALA A 308 -18.30 -8.00 -7.72
C ALA A 308 -17.38 -7.36 -8.77
N THR A 309 -16.09 -7.24 -8.50
CA THR A 309 -15.14 -6.55 -9.37
C THR A 309 -14.46 -7.52 -10.31
N ILE A 310 -14.39 -7.16 -11.57
CA ILE A 310 -13.61 -7.86 -12.59
C ILE A 310 -12.26 -7.15 -12.69
N ASP A 311 -11.17 -7.87 -12.42
CA ASP A 311 -9.83 -7.35 -12.67
C ASP A 311 -9.65 -7.08 -14.15
N ASN A 312 -9.35 -5.83 -14.48
CA ASN A 312 -9.15 -5.41 -15.85
C ASN A 312 -7.76 -4.77 -15.99
N PRO A 313 -6.82 -5.46 -16.63
CA PRO A 313 -5.48 -4.93 -16.83
C PRO A 313 -5.44 -3.80 -17.88
N SER A 314 -6.57 -3.41 -18.48
CA SER A 314 -6.59 -2.26 -19.36
C SER A 314 -6.31 -0.98 -18.57
N SER A 315 -5.52 -0.09 -19.15
CA SER A 315 -5.14 1.18 -18.53
C SER A 315 -5.31 2.32 -19.52
N LYS A 316 -5.77 3.47 -19.01
CA LYS A 316 -5.82 4.73 -19.75
C LYS A 316 -4.47 5.49 -19.72
N CYS A 317 -3.42 4.88 -19.20
CA CYS A 317 -2.09 5.48 -19.20
C CYS A 317 -1.55 5.70 -20.62
N PRO A 318 -0.99 6.87 -20.94
CA PRO A 318 -0.34 7.08 -22.22
C PRO A 318 0.77 6.05 -22.44
N GLY A 319 0.73 5.37 -23.59
CA GLY A 319 1.74 4.36 -23.95
C GLY A 319 1.63 3.02 -23.20
N PHE A 320 0.58 2.80 -22.40
CA PHE A 320 0.33 1.49 -21.79
C PHE A 320 0.03 0.45 -22.89
N LYS A 321 0.75 -0.64 -22.85
CA LYS A 321 0.50 -1.81 -23.71
C LYS A 321 0.51 -3.04 -22.82
N LEU A 322 -0.51 -3.87 -22.94
CA LEU A 322 -0.45 -5.20 -22.35
C LEU A 322 0.78 -5.92 -22.89
N PRO A 323 1.53 -6.61 -22.07
CA PRO A 323 2.55 -7.52 -22.56
C PRO A 323 1.84 -8.62 -23.36
N ASN A 324 2.31 -8.83 -24.60
CA ASN A 324 1.90 -9.97 -25.45
C ASN A 324 2.29 -11.29 -24.79
#